data_399696641ebb22aabf4c299193bc3e32
#
_entry.id   399696641ebb22aabf4c299193bc3e32
#
_cell.length_a   1.000
_cell.length_b   1.000
_cell.length_c   1.000
_cell.angle_alpha   90.00
_cell.angle_beta   90.00
_cell.angle_gamma   90.00
#
_symmetry.space_group_name_H-M   'P 1'
#
loop_
_entity.id
_entity.type
_entity.pdbx_description
1 polymer ?
#
loop_
_entity_poly.entity_id
_entity_poly.type
_entity_poly.pdbx_seq_one_letter_code
_entity_poly.pdbx_strand_id
1 'polypeptide(L)'
;MWVLRLKLEEWNLNILRLLKNEWKDGKVIALDMETSAMDPNNFLTDELILAVSFAWRSSGKPKEGKGISVKTIILDNESEESEKELLIELNEELKKLTVVGYPLAVVGYNIRQYDIPLLVFKKEKYQKRYNLTLWKIVDVTELAAIIDLYHILKDMGYKNLEEALSAQEFKHLQIGRTRHLVPTNREEKGKEIYRLWKESKETLKEYLEGEVHDFLLIAEYLVFGGGHRER
;
A
#
# COMPACT_ATOMS: atom_id res chain seq x y z
N MET A 1 23.00 11.58 12.07
CA MET A 1 21.75 10.84 11.91
C MET A 1 20.57 11.72 11.45
N TRP A 2 20.35 12.92 11.99
CA TRP A 2 19.29 13.88 11.59
C TRP A 2 19.38 14.37 10.14
N VAL A 3 20.58 14.67 9.64
CA VAL A 3 20.79 15.21 8.27
C VAL A 3 20.46 14.18 7.18
N LEU A 4 20.66 12.88 7.46
CA LEU A 4 20.30 11.80 6.53
C LEU A 4 18.78 11.58 6.48
N ARG A 5 18.07 11.83 7.58
CA ARG A 5 16.62 11.69 7.69
C ARG A 5 15.89 12.76 6.87
N LEU A 6 16.28 14.03 7.01
CA LEU A 6 15.77 15.15 6.19
C LEU A 6 15.94 14.91 4.68
N LYS A 7 17.07 14.32 4.26
CA LYS A 7 17.32 14.00 2.84
C LYS A 7 16.44 12.89 2.27
N LEU A 8 16.03 11.91 3.08
CA LEU A 8 15.14 10.81 2.64
C LEU A 8 13.69 11.28 2.43
N GLU A 9 13.26 12.24 3.18
CA GLU A 9 11.91 12.81 3.21
C GLU A 9 11.68 13.77 2.03
N GLU A 10 12.62 14.68 1.79
CA GLU A 10 12.67 15.47 0.55
C GLU A 10 12.76 14.57 -0.69
N TRP A 11 13.47 13.46 -0.59
CA TRP A 11 13.62 12.48 -1.65
C TRP A 11 12.28 11.85 -2.04
N ASN A 12 11.46 11.38 -1.10
CA ASN A 12 10.17 10.76 -1.38
C ASN A 12 9.21 11.73 -2.10
N LEU A 13 9.11 12.96 -1.62
CA LEU A 13 8.26 13.97 -2.23
C LEU A 13 8.77 14.42 -3.60
N ASN A 14 10.09 14.51 -3.75
CA ASN A 14 10.71 14.87 -5.03
C ASN A 14 10.53 13.77 -6.09
N ILE A 15 10.64 12.49 -5.72
CA ILE A 15 10.33 11.38 -6.62
C ILE A 15 8.87 11.45 -7.07
N LEU A 16 7.92 11.63 -6.14
CA LEU A 16 6.52 11.78 -6.50
C LEU A 16 6.29 12.93 -7.48
N ARG A 17 6.97 14.07 -7.30
CA ARG A 17 6.88 15.21 -8.21
C ARG A 17 7.47 14.94 -9.59
N LEU A 18 8.58 14.21 -9.66
CA LEU A 18 9.18 13.78 -10.93
C LEU A 18 8.24 12.87 -11.72
N LEU A 19 7.44 12.07 -11.03
CA LEU A 19 6.47 11.16 -11.62
C LEU A 19 5.14 11.84 -12.01
N LYS A 20 5.02 13.16 -11.88
CA LYS A 20 3.79 13.91 -12.16
C LYS A 20 3.18 13.61 -13.54
N ASN A 21 4.01 13.46 -14.55
CA ASN A 21 3.59 13.17 -15.92
C ASN A 21 3.35 11.67 -16.18
N GLU A 22 3.78 10.81 -15.26
CA GLU A 22 3.79 9.35 -15.37
C GLU A 22 2.73 8.70 -14.46
N TRP A 23 1.74 9.49 -13.97
CA TRP A 23 0.77 9.03 -12.96
C TRP A 23 -0.29 8.06 -13.49
N LYS A 24 -0.30 7.79 -14.79
CA LYS A 24 -1.28 6.94 -15.46
C LYS A 24 -0.79 5.51 -15.65
N ASP A 25 -1.70 4.64 -16.02
CA ASP A 25 -1.43 3.29 -16.55
C ASP A 25 -0.62 2.39 -15.59
N GLY A 26 -0.91 2.47 -14.28
CA GLY A 26 -0.27 1.64 -13.27
C GLY A 26 1.20 1.96 -12.99
N LYS A 27 1.72 3.09 -13.46
CA LYS A 27 3.09 3.51 -13.17
C LYS A 27 3.29 3.96 -11.72
N VAL A 28 2.23 4.44 -11.08
CA VAL A 28 2.16 4.68 -9.64
C VAL A 28 1.03 3.83 -9.09
N ILE A 29 1.35 2.94 -8.16
CA ILE A 29 0.38 2.09 -7.46
C ILE A 29 0.40 2.38 -5.97
N ALA A 30 -0.76 2.39 -5.33
CA ALA A 30 -0.85 2.28 -3.88
C ALA A 30 -0.96 0.81 -3.50
N LEU A 31 -0.30 0.40 -2.43
CA LEU A 31 -0.27 -0.98 -1.94
C LEU A 31 -0.48 -0.99 -0.43
N ASP A 32 -1.24 -1.97 0.04
CA ASP A 32 -1.42 -2.30 1.45
C ASP A 32 -1.63 -3.79 1.62
N MET A 33 -1.18 -4.34 2.75
CA MET A 33 -1.35 -5.75 3.07
C MET A 33 -1.80 -5.91 4.52
N GLU A 34 -2.63 -6.90 4.75
CA GLU A 34 -2.99 -7.33 6.09
C GLU A 34 -2.53 -8.79 6.33
N THR A 35 -2.10 -9.04 7.54
CA THR A 35 -1.46 -10.31 7.91
C THR A 35 -2.12 -10.96 9.10
N SER A 36 -1.84 -12.23 9.31
CA SER A 36 -2.27 -12.98 10.50
C SER A 36 -1.49 -12.61 11.76
N ALA A 37 -0.63 -11.59 11.71
CA ALA A 37 0.28 -11.25 12.79
C ALA A 37 -0.41 -10.93 14.09
N MET A 38 -0.23 -11.83 15.02
CA MET A 38 -0.54 -11.59 16.41
C MET A 38 0.68 -11.12 17.23
N ASP A 39 1.89 -11.38 16.74
CA ASP A 39 3.14 -10.99 17.40
C ASP A 39 3.99 -10.09 16.48
N PRO A 40 4.11 -8.79 16.81
CA PRO A 40 4.92 -7.86 16.03
C PRO A 40 6.43 -8.17 16.02
N ASN A 41 6.91 -9.09 16.87
CA ASN A 41 8.31 -9.46 16.92
C ASN A 41 8.67 -10.59 15.94
N ASN A 42 7.68 -11.32 15.44
CA ASN A 42 7.85 -12.48 14.55
C ASN A 42 7.19 -12.31 13.17
N PHE A 43 6.92 -11.07 12.76
CA PHE A 43 6.10 -10.77 11.58
C PHE A 43 6.65 -11.33 10.25
N LEU A 44 7.93 -11.66 10.15
CA LEU A 44 8.49 -12.20 8.90
C LEU A 44 8.38 -13.72 8.77
N THR A 45 8.45 -14.47 9.88
CA THR A 45 8.64 -15.92 9.80
C THR A 45 7.36 -16.72 9.78
N ASP A 46 6.39 -16.38 10.61
CA ASP A 46 5.23 -17.22 10.89
C ASP A 46 3.90 -16.59 10.44
N GLU A 47 3.94 -15.35 9.94
CA GLU A 47 2.75 -14.66 9.46
C GLU A 47 2.33 -15.14 8.08
N LEU A 48 1.02 -15.30 7.91
CA LEU A 48 0.41 -15.43 6.60
C LEU A 48 -0.04 -14.06 6.10
N ILE A 49 0.13 -13.81 4.81
CA ILE A 49 -0.53 -12.69 4.15
C ILE A 49 -2.01 -13.04 4.00
N LEU A 50 -2.88 -12.38 4.75
CA LEU A 50 -4.32 -12.61 4.71
C LEU A 50 -4.98 -11.93 3.51
N ALA A 51 -4.48 -10.75 3.13
CA ALA A 51 -4.96 -10.03 1.97
C ALA A 51 -3.91 -9.03 1.46
N VAL A 52 -3.94 -8.78 0.17
CA VAL A 52 -3.17 -7.73 -0.51
C VAL A 52 -4.13 -6.89 -1.32
N SER A 53 -4.07 -5.57 -1.17
CA SER A 53 -4.83 -4.63 -1.99
C SER A 53 -3.89 -3.65 -2.69
N PHE A 54 -4.24 -3.27 -3.91
CA PHE A 54 -3.52 -2.23 -4.62
C PHE A 54 -4.47 -1.41 -5.50
N ALA A 55 -4.17 -0.13 -5.62
CA ALA A 55 -4.93 0.83 -6.41
C ALA A 55 -4.02 1.56 -7.40
N TRP A 56 -4.59 1.93 -8.54
CA TRP A 56 -3.89 2.69 -9.58
C TRP A 56 -4.86 3.59 -10.32
N ARG A 57 -4.32 4.61 -10.96
CA ARG A 57 -5.12 5.46 -11.83
C ARG A 57 -5.25 4.84 -13.21
N SER A 58 -6.46 4.42 -13.56
CA SER A 58 -6.79 3.85 -14.87
C SER A 58 -7.31 4.90 -15.86
N SER A 59 -7.93 5.98 -15.35
CA SER A 59 -8.48 7.06 -16.16
C SER A 59 -8.72 8.33 -15.32
N GLY A 60 -9.17 9.41 -15.96
CA GLY A 60 -9.51 10.65 -15.27
C GLY A 60 -8.29 11.49 -14.88
N LYS A 61 -8.54 12.58 -14.15
CA LYS A 61 -7.52 13.48 -13.65
C LYS A 61 -7.20 13.18 -12.20
N PRO A 62 -5.93 13.31 -11.78
CA PRO A 62 -5.58 13.26 -10.36
C PRO A 62 -6.47 14.22 -9.54
N LYS A 63 -6.78 13.85 -8.30
CA LYS A 63 -7.63 14.54 -7.32
C LYS A 63 -9.16 14.46 -7.53
N GLU A 64 -9.63 13.91 -8.62
CA GLU A 64 -11.09 13.84 -8.83
C GLU A 64 -11.74 12.63 -8.13
N GLY A 65 -10.94 11.73 -7.54
CA GLY A 65 -11.43 10.48 -6.93
C GLY A 65 -12.05 9.49 -7.93
N LYS A 66 -12.16 9.89 -9.20
CA LYS A 66 -12.74 9.08 -10.28
C LYS A 66 -11.62 8.46 -11.12
N GLY A 67 -11.91 7.30 -11.71
CA GLY A 67 -10.94 6.61 -12.56
C GLY A 67 -9.79 5.96 -11.80
N ILE A 68 -9.97 5.70 -10.51
CA ILE A 68 -9.12 4.82 -9.70
C ILE A 68 -9.70 3.41 -9.80
N SER A 69 -8.85 2.49 -10.17
CA SER A 69 -9.14 1.05 -10.13
C SER A 69 -8.48 0.45 -8.91
N VAL A 70 -9.15 -0.51 -8.30
CA VAL A 70 -8.65 -1.21 -7.11
C VAL A 70 -8.77 -2.72 -7.35
N LYS A 71 -7.81 -3.46 -6.87
CA LYS A 71 -7.84 -4.93 -6.84
C LYS A 71 -7.41 -5.39 -5.45
N THR A 72 -8.20 -6.30 -4.87
CA THR A 72 -7.88 -6.99 -3.62
C THR A 72 -7.84 -8.49 -3.86
N ILE A 73 -6.82 -9.14 -3.33
CA ILE A 73 -6.63 -10.59 -3.32
C ILE A 73 -6.66 -11.03 -1.87
N ILE A 74 -7.50 -11.99 -1.54
CA ILE A 74 -7.69 -12.46 -0.15
C ILE A 74 -7.31 -13.93 -0.08
N LEU A 75 -6.54 -14.28 0.95
CA LEU A 75 -6.14 -15.63 1.26
C LEU A 75 -7.38 -16.53 1.43
N ASP A 76 -7.39 -17.67 0.78
CA ASP A 76 -8.54 -18.57 0.85
C ASP A 76 -8.64 -19.27 2.20
N ASN A 77 -7.54 -19.87 2.66
CA ASN A 77 -7.45 -20.58 3.93
C ASN A 77 -6.04 -20.48 4.54
N GLU A 78 -5.87 -20.92 5.80
CA GLU A 78 -4.61 -20.87 6.55
C GLU A 78 -3.64 -21.97 6.11
N SER A 79 -3.32 -22.05 4.84
CA SER A 79 -2.33 -23.00 4.34
C SER A 79 -1.23 -22.30 3.55
N GLU A 80 -0.06 -22.89 3.56
CA GLU A 80 1.06 -22.43 2.75
C GLU A 80 0.76 -22.52 1.25
N GLU A 81 -0.04 -23.48 0.84
CA GLU A 81 -0.49 -23.62 -0.54
C GLU A 81 -1.37 -22.43 -0.95
N SER A 82 -2.33 -22.04 -0.10
CA SER A 82 -3.18 -20.88 -0.35
C SER A 82 -2.39 -19.57 -0.40
N GLU A 83 -1.38 -19.38 0.47
CA GLU A 83 -0.50 -18.22 0.42
C GLU A 83 0.36 -18.20 -0.86
N LYS A 84 0.83 -19.36 -1.32
CA LYS A 84 1.52 -19.49 -2.60
C LYS A 84 0.62 -19.07 -3.76
N GLU A 85 -0.63 -19.53 -3.79
CA GLU A 85 -1.60 -19.15 -4.82
C GLU A 85 -1.92 -17.66 -4.80
N LEU A 86 -2.06 -17.03 -3.61
CA LEU A 86 -2.22 -15.60 -3.46
C LEU A 86 -1.05 -14.83 -4.11
N LEU A 87 0.19 -15.26 -3.89
CA LEU A 87 1.36 -14.62 -4.50
C LEU A 87 1.41 -14.80 -6.02
N ILE A 88 0.99 -15.95 -6.52
CA ILE A 88 0.87 -16.19 -7.97
C ILE A 88 -0.20 -15.26 -8.57
N GLU A 89 -1.38 -15.17 -7.95
CA GLU A 89 -2.44 -14.27 -8.39
C GLU A 89 -1.98 -12.82 -8.35
N LEU A 90 -1.33 -12.38 -7.27
CA LEU A 90 -0.75 -11.03 -7.17
C LEU A 90 0.20 -10.74 -8.34
N ASN A 91 1.11 -11.68 -8.63
CA ASN A 91 2.05 -11.53 -9.74
C ASN A 91 1.34 -11.39 -11.10
N GLU A 92 0.29 -12.17 -11.36
CA GLU A 92 -0.47 -12.11 -12.60
C GLU A 92 -1.34 -10.83 -12.69
N GLU A 93 -1.92 -10.36 -11.60
CA GLU A 93 -2.66 -9.10 -11.58
C GLU A 93 -1.73 -7.90 -11.81
N LEU A 94 -0.57 -7.87 -11.16
CA LEU A 94 0.46 -6.85 -11.42
C LEU A 94 0.95 -6.87 -12.88
N LYS A 95 1.03 -8.04 -13.51
CA LYS A 95 1.38 -8.20 -14.92
C LYS A 95 0.34 -7.55 -15.85
N LYS A 96 -0.94 -7.66 -15.52
CA LYS A 96 -2.03 -7.02 -16.30
C LYS A 96 -1.94 -5.49 -16.24
N LEU A 97 -1.51 -4.93 -15.10
CA LEU A 97 -1.35 -3.48 -14.93
C LEU A 97 -0.19 -2.93 -15.74
N THR A 98 0.90 -3.67 -15.80
CA THR A 98 2.17 -3.21 -16.36
C THR A 98 2.40 -3.77 -17.77
N VAL A 99 1.44 -3.54 -18.67
CA VAL A 99 1.53 -3.99 -20.08
C VAL A 99 2.80 -3.47 -20.76
N VAL A 100 3.33 -2.32 -20.33
CA VAL A 100 4.58 -1.75 -20.84
C VAL A 100 5.47 -1.34 -19.66
N GLY A 101 6.30 -2.27 -19.18
CA GLY A 101 7.31 -1.98 -18.17
C GLY A 101 6.94 -2.43 -16.75
N TYR A 102 7.40 -1.68 -15.75
CA TYR A 102 7.19 -1.90 -14.32
C TYR A 102 6.63 -0.63 -13.66
N PRO A 103 5.97 -0.71 -12.49
CA PRO A 103 5.57 0.49 -11.78
C PRO A 103 6.81 1.32 -11.41
N LEU A 104 6.72 2.64 -11.57
CA LEU A 104 7.81 3.55 -11.23
C LEU A 104 7.83 3.87 -9.74
N ALA A 105 6.67 3.84 -9.09
CA ALA A 105 6.56 4.02 -7.65
C ALA A 105 5.45 3.17 -7.05
N VAL A 106 5.70 2.76 -5.81
CA VAL A 106 4.73 2.11 -4.92
C VAL A 106 4.55 2.99 -3.70
N VAL A 107 3.30 3.33 -3.40
CA VAL A 107 2.90 4.21 -2.31
C VAL A 107 2.17 3.38 -1.25
N GLY A 108 2.45 3.61 0.02
CA GLY A 108 1.72 2.99 1.14
C GLY A 108 2.02 3.71 2.45
N TYR A 109 1.40 3.26 3.53
CA TYR A 109 1.60 3.80 4.87
C TYR A 109 2.35 2.80 5.73
N ASN A 110 3.52 3.15 6.27
CA ASN A 110 4.48 2.26 6.92
C ASN A 110 5.01 1.10 6.03
N ILE A 111 4.79 1.21 4.74
CA ILE A 111 5.05 0.16 3.75
C ILE A 111 6.51 -0.31 3.73
N ARG A 112 7.46 0.59 4.02
CA ARG A 112 8.90 0.25 4.08
C ARG A 112 9.27 -0.64 5.26
N GLN A 113 8.52 -0.54 6.35
CA GLN A 113 8.83 -1.28 7.57
C GLN A 113 8.15 -2.64 7.62
N TYR A 114 7.02 -2.80 6.94
CA TYR A 114 6.18 -3.99 7.06
C TYR A 114 5.93 -4.67 5.72
N ASP A 115 5.17 -4.06 4.83
CA ASP A 115 4.65 -4.71 3.63
C ASP A 115 5.74 -5.15 2.66
N ILE A 116 6.66 -4.25 2.31
CA ILE A 116 7.74 -4.56 1.36
C ILE A 116 8.68 -5.63 1.90
N PRO A 117 9.22 -5.56 3.13
CA PRO A 117 10.05 -6.62 3.69
C PRO A 117 9.36 -7.98 3.75
N LEU A 118 8.08 -8.00 4.14
CA LEU A 118 7.31 -9.24 4.19
C LEU A 118 7.11 -9.82 2.79
N LEU A 119 6.73 -8.99 1.83
CA LEU A 119 6.49 -9.42 0.45
C LEU A 119 7.79 -9.96 -0.20
N VAL A 120 8.95 -9.33 0.05
CA VAL A 120 10.26 -9.81 -0.37
C VAL A 120 10.55 -11.17 0.25
N PHE A 121 10.38 -11.30 1.57
CA PHE A 121 10.62 -12.56 2.28
C PHE A 121 9.74 -13.70 1.76
N LYS A 122 8.44 -13.46 1.61
CA LYS A 122 7.50 -14.47 1.11
C LYS A 122 7.80 -14.83 -0.35
N LYS A 123 8.06 -13.86 -1.21
CA LYS A 123 8.49 -14.09 -2.59
C LYS A 123 9.71 -15.01 -2.63
N GLU A 124 10.77 -14.71 -1.89
CA GLU A 124 12.00 -15.53 -1.88
C GLU A 124 11.74 -16.94 -1.35
N LYS A 125 10.98 -17.07 -0.26
CA LYS A 125 10.57 -18.38 0.29
C LYS A 125 9.91 -19.25 -0.77
N TYR A 126 8.91 -18.70 -1.46
CA TYR A 126 8.12 -19.47 -2.42
C TYR A 126 8.83 -19.68 -3.75
N GLN A 127 9.62 -18.73 -4.24
CA GLN A 127 10.47 -18.93 -5.41
C GLN A 127 11.47 -20.07 -5.18
N LYS A 128 12.15 -20.08 -4.04
CA LYS A 128 13.14 -21.10 -3.71
C LYS A 128 12.50 -22.47 -3.51
N ARG A 129 11.35 -22.55 -2.83
CA ARG A 129 10.71 -23.82 -2.47
C ARG A 129 9.99 -24.48 -3.63
N TYR A 130 9.33 -23.70 -4.49
CA TYR A 130 8.44 -24.19 -5.55
C TYR A 130 8.92 -23.85 -6.97
N ASN A 131 10.12 -23.30 -7.10
CA ASN A 131 10.69 -22.84 -8.38
C ASN A 131 9.74 -21.91 -9.15
N LEU A 132 9.09 -20.98 -8.45
CA LEU A 132 8.16 -20.03 -9.05
C LEU A 132 8.88 -18.85 -9.70
N THR A 133 8.22 -18.22 -10.66
CA THR A 133 8.69 -16.99 -11.31
C THR A 133 7.75 -15.85 -10.95
N LEU A 134 8.15 -14.98 -10.03
CA LEU A 134 7.35 -13.89 -9.47
C LEU A 134 7.95 -12.53 -9.84
N TRP A 135 8.23 -12.31 -11.13
CA TRP A 135 8.94 -11.12 -11.63
C TRP A 135 8.21 -9.81 -11.36
N LYS A 136 6.88 -9.80 -11.36
CA LYS A 136 6.12 -8.57 -11.11
C LYS A 136 6.14 -8.16 -9.65
N ILE A 137 6.27 -9.11 -8.74
CA ILE A 137 6.53 -8.82 -7.34
C ILE A 137 7.95 -8.25 -7.18
N VAL A 138 8.96 -8.76 -7.91
CA VAL A 138 10.30 -8.17 -7.97
C VAL A 138 10.24 -6.72 -8.46
N ASP A 139 9.53 -6.46 -9.56
CA ASP A 139 9.36 -5.11 -10.10
C ASP A 139 8.85 -4.13 -9.02
N VAL A 140 7.84 -4.54 -8.25
CA VAL A 140 7.22 -3.74 -7.18
C VAL A 140 8.15 -3.54 -5.99
N THR A 141 8.88 -4.57 -5.58
CA THR A 141 9.65 -4.56 -4.32
C THR A 141 11.08 -4.07 -4.46
N GLU A 142 11.68 -4.22 -5.65
CA GLU A 142 13.11 -4.01 -5.87
C GLU A 142 13.43 -2.95 -6.92
N LEU A 143 12.54 -2.73 -7.90
CA LEU A 143 12.78 -1.77 -8.99
C LEU A 143 11.98 -0.48 -8.84
N ALA A 144 10.77 -0.52 -8.26
CA ALA A 144 9.97 0.67 -8.04
C ALA A 144 10.51 1.54 -6.90
N ALA A 145 10.31 2.85 -6.98
CA ALA A 145 10.54 3.75 -5.87
C ALA A 145 9.49 3.52 -4.78
N ILE A 146 9.90 3.14 -3.58
CA ILE A 146 8.98 2.94 -2.45
C ILE A 146 8.75 4.28 -1.75
N ILE A 147 7.51 4.75 -1.75
CA ILE A 147 7.06 6.01 -1.16
C ILE A 147 6.26 5.72 0.10
N ASP A 148 6.83 6.02 1.24
CA ASP A 148 6.19 5.81 2.53
C ASP A 148 5.49 7.08 3.02
N LEU A 149 4.17 7.06 3.01
CA LEU A 149 3.33 8.18 3.44
C LEU A 149 3.48 8.49 4.93
N TYR A 150 3.81 7.52 5.77
CA TYR A 150 4.04 7.76 7.19
C TYR A 150 5.09 8.85 7.42
N HIS A 151 6.22 8.76 6.71
CA HIS A 151 7.29 9.74 6.87
C HIS A 151 6.88 11.12 6.35
N ILE A 152 6.23 11.17 5.18
CA ILE A 152 5.78 12.44 4.58
C ILE A 152 4.76 13.15 5.50
N LEU A 153 3.75 12.42 5.96
CA LEU A 153 2.71 12.97 6.84
C LEU A 153 3.27 13.41 8.20
N LYS A 154 4.23 12.65 8.74
CA LYS A 154 4.92 13.01 9.97
C LYS A 154 5.70 14.31 9.85
N ASP A 155 6.33 14.57 8.71
CA ASP A 155 7.05 15.83 8.45
C ASP A 155 6.11 17.01 8.23
N MET A 156 4.91 16.74 7.74
CA MET A 156 3.84 17.74 7.69
C MET A 156 3.26 18.07 9.08
N GLY A 157 3.69 17.34 10.13
CA GLY A 157 3.31 17.56 11.53
C GLY A 157 2.21 16.63 12.04
N TYR A 158 1.75 15.65 11.25
CA TYR A 158 0.74 14.68 11.69
C TYR A 158 1.37 13.55 12.50
N LYS A 159 0.73 13.16 13.60
CA LYS A 159 1.22 12.07 14.47
C LYS A 159 0.96 10.69 13.87
N ASN A 160 -0.14 10.55 13.19
CA ASN A 160 -0.61 9.31 12.57
C ASN A 160 -1.51 9.60 11.36
N LEU A 161 -1.95 8.55 10.70
CA LEU A 161 -2.79 8.64 9.52
C LEU A 161 -4.18 9.22 9.83
N GLU A 162 -4.78 8.86 10.97
CA GLU A 162 -6.10 9.32 11.39
C GLU A 162 -6.14 10.85 11.58
N GLU A 163 -5.08 11.41 12.17
CA GLU A 163 -4.94 12.85 12.33
C GLU A 163 -4.84 13.54 10.97
N ALA A 164 -4.04 12.97 10.04
CA ALA A 164 -3.92 13.49 8.69
C ALA A 164 -5.25 13.43 7.93
N LEU A 165 -5.95 12.29 7.95
CA LEU A 165 -7.24 12.12 7.28
C LEU A 165 -8.32 13.09 7.79
N SER A 166 -8.22 13.49 9.06
CA SER A 166 -9.13 14.46 9.70
C SER A 166 -8.77 15.91 9.41
N ALA A 167 -7.59 16.16 8.85
CA ALA A 167 -7.11 17.52 8.62
C ALA A 167 -7.90 18.26 7.53
N GLN A 168 -8.05 19.57 7.71
CA GLN A 168 -8.85 20.41 6.81
C GLN A 168 -8.38 20.35 5.35
N GLU A 169 -7.07 20.18 5.15
CA GLU A 169 -6.46 20.12 3.82
C GLU A 169 -6.85 18.86 3.03
N PHE A 170 -7.15 17.75 3.71
CA PHE A 170 -7.56 16.50 3.07
C PHE A 170 -9.08 16.31 3.03
N LYS A 171 -9.88 17.14 3.71
CA LYS A 171 -11.35 16.96 3.78
C LYS A 171 -12.04 16.90 2.42
N HIS A 172 -11.55 17.63 1.44
CA HIS A 172 -12.13 17.65 0.10
C HIS A 172 -11.92 16.35 -0.68
N LEU A 173 -10.97 15.50 -0.26
CA LEU A 173 -10.68 14.19 -0.88
C LEU A 173 -11.71 13.12 -0.50
N GLN A 174 -12.51 13.36 0.53
CA GLN A 174 -13.51 12.40 1.05
C GLN A 174 -12.90 11.03 1.40
N ILE A 175 -11.68 11.02 1.94
CA ILE A 175 -10.92 9.85 2.39
C ILE A 175 -11.34 9.39 3.79
N GLY A 176 -10.87 8.22 4.22
CA GLY A 176 -11.12 7.68 5.56
C GLY A 176 -12.49 7.03 5.74
N ARG A 177 -13.24 6.77 4.67
CA ARG A 177 -14.62 6.27 4.76
C ARG A 177 -14.74 4.87 5.36
N THR A 178 -13.76 4.01 5.14
CA THR A 178 -13.75 2.62 5.60
C THR A 178 -13.03 2.42 6.94
N ARG A 179 -12.41 3.46 7.48
CA ARG A 179 -11.63 3.39 8.72
C ARG A 179 -12.42 2.93 9.94
N HIS A 180 -13.72 3.19 9.97
CA HIS A 180 -14.59 2.75 11.06
C HIS A 180 -14.82 1.23 11.10
N LEU A 181 -14.47 0.51 10.03
CA LEU A 181 -14.62 -0.95 9.94
C LEU A 181 -13.61 -1.71 10.80
N VAL A 182 -12.50 -1.06 11.17
CA VAL A 182 -11.41 -1.67 11.94
C VAL A 182 -10.95 -0.71 13.04
N PRO A 183 -10.62 -1.20 14.25
CA PRO A 183 -10.07 -0.37 15.32
C PRO A 183 -8.75 0.29 14.95
N THR A 184 -8.48 1.47 15.52
CA THR A 184 -7.22 2.20 15.31
C THR A 184 -6.09 1.70 16.22
N ASN A 185 -6.41 1.06 17.32
CA ASN A 185 -5.44 0.43 18.21
C ASN A 185 -4.81 -0.79 17.52
N ARG A 186 -3.49 -0.84 17.45
CA ARG A 186 -2.74 -1.85 16.69
C ARG A 186 -3.08 -3.29 17.09
N GLU A 187 -3.16 -3.58 18.39
CA GLU A 187 -3.45 -4.93 18.88
C GLU A 187 -4.88 -5.36 18.55
N GLU A 188 -5.83 -4.46 18.76
CA GLU A 188 -7.24 -4.68 18.42
C GLU A 188 -7.44 -4.76 16.90
N LYS A 189 -6.71 -3.95 16.12
CA LYS A 189 -6.73 -4.00 14.65
C LYS A 189 -6.34 -5.38 14.16
N GLY A 190 -5.23 -5.95 14.61
CA GLY A 190 -4.78 -7.27 14.18
C GLY A 190 -5.81 -8.37 14.47
N LYS A 191 -6.40 -8.36 15.66
CA LYS A 191 -7.47 -9.31 16.04
C LYS A 191 -8.72 -9.14 15.16
N GLU A 192 -9.11 -7.90 14.90
CA GLU A 192 -10.28 -7.61 14.06
C GLU A 192 -10.06 -7.99 12.60
N ILE A 193 -8.89 -7.70 12.04
CA ILE A 193 -8.50 -8.11 10.68
C ILE A 193 -8.59 -9.63 10.54
N TYR A 194 -8.03 -10.38 11.49
CA TYR A 194 -8.11 -11.84 11.48
C TYR A 194 -9.56 -12.33 11.60
N ARG A 195 -10.37 -11.71 12.46
CA ARG A 195 -11.80 -12.01 12.60
C ARG A 195 -12.55 -11.74 11.28
N LEU A 196 -12.34 -10.60 10.66
CA LEU A 196 -12.96 -10.24 9.38
C LEU A 196 -12.57 -11.22 8.28
N TRP A 197 -11.31 -11.62 8.23
CA TRP A 197 -10.86 -12.61 7.26
C TRP A 197 -11.58 -13.96 7.43
N LYS A 198 -11.84 -14.39 8.67
CA LYS A 198 -12.57 -15.63 8.96
C LYS A 198 -14.07 -15.53 8.68
N GLU A 199 -14.69 -14.43 9.06
CA GLU A 199 -16.15 -14.32 9.16
C GLU A 199 -16.77 -13.45 8.06
N SER A 200 -16.04 -12.47 7.52
CA SER A 200 -16.55 -11.49 6.56
C SER A 200 -15.46 -10.95 5.62
N LYS A 201 -15.01 -11.77 4.69
CA LYS A 201 -13.99 -11.39 3.70
C LYS A 201 -14.38 -10.16 2.88
N GLU A 202 -15.69 -9.93 2.64
CA GLU A 202 -16.15 -8.74 1.91
C GLU A 202 -15.93 -7.46 2.72
N THR A 203 -16.12 -7.48 4.05
CA THR A 203 -15.82 -6.32 4.90
C THR A 203 -14.32 -6.05 4.96
N LEU A 204 -13.48 -7.10 5.05
CA LEU A 204 -12.04 -6.96 4.97
C LEU A 204 -11.61 -6.35 3.63
N LYS A 205 -12.22 -6.81 2.54
CA LYS A 205 -11.97 -6.29 1.20
C LYS A 205 -12.34 -4.81 1.11
N GLU A 206 -13.55 -4.43 1.56
CA GLU A 206 -14.01 -3.03 1.59
C GLU A 206 -13.04 -2.15 2.37
N TYR A 207 -12.59 -2.62 3.54
CA TYR A 207 -11.61 -1.91 4.35
C TYR A 207 -10.30 -1.65 3.58
N LEU A 208 -9.68 -2.70 3.02
CA LEU A 208 -8.43 -2.60 2.28
C LEU A 208 -8.54 -1.77 0.99
N GLU A 209 -9.63 -1.92 0.26
CA GLU A 209 -9.90 -1.12 -0.94
C GLU A 209 -9.99 0.37 -0.61
N GLY A 210 -10.58 0.71 0.54
CA GLY A 210 -10.60 2.08 1.06
C GLY A 210 -9.21 2.59 1.42
N GLU A 211 -8.37 1.77 2.08
CA GLU A 211 -7.00 2.15 2.47
C GLU A 211 -6.16 2.51 1.24
N VAL A 212 -6.06 1.62 0.26
CA VAL A 212 -5.22 1.88 -0.93
C VAL A 212 -5.77 3.00 -1.82
N HIS A 213 -7.09 3.17 -1.87
CA HIS A 213 -7.71 4.30 -2.53
C HIS A 213 -7.29 5.63 -1.87
N ASP A 214 -7.35 5.68 -0.54
CA ASP A 214 -6.96 6.84 0.24
C ASP A 214 -5.48 7.16 0.09
N PHE A 215 -4.60 6.15 0.11
CA PHE A 215 -3.16 6.34 -0.10
C PHE A 215 -2.86 6.94 -1.47
N LEU A 216 -3.53 6.48 -2.51
CA LEU A 216 -3.36 7.03 -3.85
C LEU A 216 -3.84 8.49 -3.91
N LEU A 217 -4.99 8.83 -3.32
CA LEU A 217 -5.51 10.19 -3.28
C LEU A 217 -4.62 11.15 -2.48
N ILE A 218 -4.08 10.71 -1.34
CA ILE A 218 -3.13 11.50 -0.56
C ILE A 218 -1.89 11.78 -1.40
N ALA A 219 -1.31 10.75 -2.03
CA ALA A 219 -0.14 10.91 -2.87
C ALA A 219 -0.41 11.85 -4.06
N GLU A 220 -1.57 11.74 -4.71
CA GLU A 220 -2.00 12.68 -5.75
C GLU A 220 -2.14 14.11 -5.23
N TYR A 221 -2.70 14.29 -4.06
CA TYR A 221 -2.82 15.61 -3.45
C TYR A 221 -1.44 16.23 -3.19
N LEU A 222 -0.49 15.48 -2.68
CA LEU A 222 0.87 15.94 -2.41
C LEU A 222 1.61 16.37 -3.69
N VAL A 223 1.30 15.74 -4.82
CA VAL A 223 1.94 16.05 -6.11
C VAL A 223 1.24 17.16 -6.88
N PHE A 224 -0.09 17.14 -6.90
CA PHE A 224 -0.89 18.01 -7.77
C PHE A 224 -1.65 19.10 -6.99
N GLY A 225 -1.84 18.94 -5.67
CA GLY A 225 -2.71 19.74 -4.81
C GLY A 225 -2.02 20.75 -3.94
N GLY A 226 -0.83 20.45 -3.55
CA GLY A 226 -0.04 21.31 -2.69
C GLY A 226 0.53 22.49 -3.46
N GLY A 227 -0.29 23.49 -3.75
CA GLY A 227 0.23 24.84 -3.93
C GLY A 227 0.98 25.17 -2.64
N HIS A 228 2.31 25.23 -2.70
CA HIS A 228 3.16 25.53 -1.58
C HIS A 228 2.62 26.73 -0.79
N ARG A 229 2.36 26.54 0.49
CA ARG A 229 2.69 27.60 1.42
C ARG A 229 4.22 27.66 1.42
N GLU A 230 4.79 28.48 0.55
CA GLU A 230 6.14 29.00 0.74
C GLU A 230 6.14 29.61 2.14
N ARG A 231 6.91 29.05 3.04
CA ARG A 231 7.26 29.65 4.33
C ARG A 231 8.54 30.43 4.18
#